data_088b47c8e074d0460b2969f2837471cf
#
_entry.id   088b47c8e074d0460b2969f2837471cf
#
_cell.length_a   1.000
_cell.length_b   1.000
_cell.length_c   1.000
_cell.angle_alpha   90.00
_cell.angle_beta   90.00
_cell.angle_gamma   90.00
#
_symmetry.space_group_name_H-M   'P 1'
#
loop_
_entity.id
_entity.type
_entity.pdbx_description
1 polymer ?
#
loop_
_entity_poly.entity_id
_entity_poly.type
_entity_poly.pdbx_seq_one_letter_code
_entity_poly.pdbx_strand_id
1 'polypeptide(L)'
;TTSSGYFRPDPMQLAALDHLEKVYARVSTTHTAAGPAGVYLHGPVGSGKTALMDLLLQSCRGAGASCRRLHFHELMEHAHRQMHKKRAPPEIGADLAAEASLVCLDEMALTDIADAAIVTRLLEGCVSGGAAVVTTSNRRPEELYWNGLNRHVYIPGFCEMLGRRGVVVHELQAEGDTD
;
A
#
# COMPACT_ATOMS: atom_id res chain seq x y z
N THR A 1 -42.33 -3.08 -0.55
CA THR A 1 -41.60 -2.55 0.59
C THR A 1 -40.12 -2.79 0.36
N THR A 2 -39.46 -1.81 -0.28
CA THR A 2 -38.03 -1.79 -0.51
C THR A 2 -37.37 -1.27 0.79
N SER A 3 -36.70 -2.15 1.54
CA SER A 3 -35.78 -1.73 2.60
C SER A 3 -34.51 -1.19 1.94
N SER A 4 -34.40 0.13 1.87
CA SER A 4 -33.13 0.79 1.58
C SER A 4 -32.21 0.53 2.78
N GLY A 5 -31.35 -0.48 2.66
CA GLY A 5 -30.27 -0.70 3.60
C GLY A 5 -29.36 0.54 3.57
N TYR A 6 -29.45 1.36 4.59
CA TYR A 6 -28.48 2.43 4.79
C TYR A 6 -27.12 1.77 5.06
N PHE A 7 -26.20 1.89 4.09
CA PHE A 7 -24.81 1.56 4.33
C PHE A 7 -24.32 2.48 5.46
N ARG A 8 -24.12 1.91 6.64
CA ARG A 8 -23.45 2.62 7.75
C ARG A 8 -21.96 2.26 7.63
N PRO A 9 -21.12 3.21 7.26
CA PRO A 9 -19.68 2.94 7.22
C PRO A 9 -19.23 2.57 8.63
N ASP A 10 -18.47 1.47 8.71
CA ASP A 10 -17.80 1.04 9.93
C ASP A 10 -16.82 2.14 10.40
N PRO A 11 -16.69 2.40 11.72
CA PRO A 11 -15.71 3.33 12.27
C PRO A 11 -14.28 3.11 11.76
N MET A 12 -13.88 1.85 11.55
CA MET A 12 -12.57 1.51 11.00
C MET A 12 -12.44 1.94 9.53
N GLN A 13 -13.49 1.78 8.73
CA GLN A 13 -13.53 2.26 7.36
C GLN A 13 -13.48 3.79 7.29
N LEU A 14 -14.17 4.49 8.21
CA LEU A 14 -14.12 5.95 8.30
C LEU A 14 -12.71 6.45 8.66
N ALA A 15 -12.02 5.78 9.60
CA ALA A 15 -10.65 6.11 9.94
C ALA A 15 -9.69 5.83 8.77
N ALA A 16 -9.91 4.75 8.01
CA ALA A 16 -9.15 4.47 6.79
C ALA A 16 -9.35 5.57 5.75
N LEU A 17 -10.59 6.05 5.56
CA LEU A 17 -10.89 7.15 4.63
C LEU A 17 -10.16 8.43 5.02
N ASP A 18 -10.06 8.78 6.31
CA ASP A 18 -9.28 9.93 6.77
C ASP A 18 -7.81 9.85 6.36
N HIS A 19 -7.19 8.68 6.48
CA HIS A 19 -5.83 8.46 6.02
C HIS A 19 -5.71 8.57 4.50
N LEU A 20 -6.65 7.99 3.76
CA LEU A 20 -6.65 8.03 2.29
C LEU A 20 -6.93 9.45 1.76
N GLU A 21 -7.76 10.24 2.44
CA GLU A 21 -8.01 11.64 2.11
C GLU A 21 -6.74 12.49 2.25
N LYS A 22 -5.93 12.23 3.28
CA LYS A 22 -4.62 12.88 3.44
C LYS A 22 -3.63 12.48 2.34
N VAL A 23 -3.65 11.21 1.90
CA VAL A 23 -2.87 10.76 0.73
C VAL A 23 -3.37 11.44 -0.54
N TYR A 24 -4.70 11.52 -0.73
CA TYR A 24 -5.30 12.25 -1.85
C TYR A 24 -4.84 13.70 -1.91
N ALA A 25 -4.91 14.42 -0.79
CA ALA A 25 -4.45 15.80 -0.69
C ALA A 25 -2.97 15.94 -1.08
N ARG A 26 -2.10 15.03 -0.60
CA ARG A 26 -0.67 15.00 -0.94
C ARG A 26 -0.44 14.80 -2.44
N VAL A 27 -1.20 13.91 -3.08
CA VAL A 27 -1.03 13.54 -4.49
C VAL A 27 -1.63 14.57 -5.44
N SER A 28 -2.75 15.20 -5.05
CA SER A 28 -3.53 16.10 -5.92
C SER A 28 -3.12 17.56 -5.85
N THR A 29 -2.33 17.95 -4.83
CA THR A 29 -1.87 19.34 -4.68
C THR A 29 -0.41 19.46 -5.09
N THR A 30 -0.08 20.52 -5.84
CA THR A 30 1.29 20.86 -6.23
C THR A 30 2.14 21.41 -5.06
N HIS A 31 1.53 21.65 -3.92
CA HIS A 31 2.21 22.06 -2.69
C HIS A 31 2.31 20.86 -1.75
N THR A 32 3.46 20.73 -1.11
CA THR A 32 3.80 19.73 -0.08
C THR A 32 2.75 19.70 1.04
N ALA A 33 1.60 19.07 0.79
CA ALA A 33 0.62 18.85 1.84
C ALA A 33 1.24 17.92 2.88
N ALA A 34 1.22 18.32 4.14
CA ALA A 34 1.61 17.47 5.25
C ALA A 34 0.63 16.30 5.33
N GLY A 35 1.09 15.11 4.97
CA GLY A 35 0.28 13.90 4.99
C GLY A 35 1.16 12.65 4.95
N PRO A 36 0.60 11.47 5.24
CA PRO A 36 1.34 10.22 5.20
C PRO A 36 1.90 9.98 3.80
N ALA A 37 3.07 9.34 3.74
CA ALA A 37 3.67 8.92 2.48
C ALA A 37 2.93 7.73 1.86
N GLY A 38 2.01 7.13 2.59
CA GLY A 38 1.18 6.05 2.12
C GLY A 38 0.35 5.41 3.22
N VAL A 39 -0.39 4.37 2.84
CA VAL A 39 -1.22 3.58 3.75
C VAL A 39 -1.07 2.09 3.42
N TYR A 40 -0.82 1.30 4.45
CA TYR A 40 -0.88 -0.15 4.39
C TYR A 40 -2.22 -0.60 4.99
N LEU A 41 -3.17 -0.97 4.13
CA LEU A 41 -4.49 -1.46 4.53
C LEU A 41 -4.43 -2.98 4.71
N HIS A 42 -4.75 -3.46 5.91
CA HIS A 42 -4.84 -4.90 6.14
C HIS A 42 -6.14 -5.30 6.82
N GLY A 43 -6.46 -6.57 6.73
CA GLY A 43 -7.67 -7.15 7.33
C GLY A 43 -8.16 -8.35 6.54
N PRO A 44 -9.22 -9.03 7.02
CA PRO A 44 -9.75 -10.22 6.39
C PRO A 44 -10.30 -9.95 4.98
N VAL A 45 -10.53 -11.03 4.25
CA VAL A 45 -11.22 -10.95 2.95
C VAL A 45 -12.61 -10.36 3.16
N GLY A 46 -13.04 -9.47 2.26
CA GLY A 46 -14.34 -8.81 2.36
C GLY A 46 -14.40 -7.57 3.27
N SER A 47 -13.29 -7.14 3.88
CA SER A 47 -13.25 -5.94 4.74
C SER A 47 -13.25 -4.60 3.98
N GLY A 48 -13.33 -4.60 2.65
CA GLY A 48 -13.42 -3.39 1.84
C GLY A 48 -12.09 -2.76 1.44
N LYS A 49 -10.93 -3.39 1.71
CA LYS A 49 -9.59 -2.85 1.36
C LYS A 49 -9.47 -2.41 -0.08
N THR A 50 -9.82 -3.30 -1.00
CA THR A 50 -9.73 -3.05 -2.44
C THR A 50 -10.69 -1.94 -2.88
N ALA A 51 -11.90 -1.90 -2.32
CA ALA A 51 -12.87 -0.85 -2.62
C ALA A 51 -12.38 0.54 -2.17
N LEU A 52 -11.76 0.64 -0.99
CA LEU A 52 -11.16 1.89 -0.50
C LEU A 52 -9.98 2.33 -1.36
N MET A 53 -9.12 1.40 -1.77
CA MET A 53 -8.02 1.70 -2.68
C MET A 53 -8.52 2.14 -4.05
N ASP A 54 -9.58 1.51 -4.59
CA ASP A 54 -10.21 1.89 -5.86
C ASP A 54 -10.81 3.28 -5.79
N LEU A 55 -11.47 3.63 -4.68
CA LEU A 55 -12.03 4.96 -4.46
C LEU A 55 -10.94 6.03 -4.50
N LEU A 56 -9.83 5.82 -3.78
CA LEU A 56 -8.68 6.73 -3.82
C LEU A 56 -8.12 6.87 -5.22
N LEU A 57 -7.92 5.73 -5.90
CA LEU A 57 -7.36 5.69 -7.25
C LEU A 57 -8.21 6.48 -8.25
N GLN A 58 -9.54 6.30 -8.21
CA GLN A 58 -10.47 7.03 -9.05
C GLN A 58 -10.46 8.53 -8.74
N SER A 59 -10.44 8.89 -7.46
CA SER A 59 -10.39 10.29 -7.02
C SER A 59 -9.11 10.99 -7.50
N CYS A 60 -7.95 10.35 -7.33
CA CYS A 60 -6.66 10.89 -7.77
C CYS A 60 -6.59 11.04 -9.29
N ARG A 61 -7.08 10.06 -10.04
CA ARG A 61 -7.16 10.14 -11.50
C ARG A 61 -8.11 11.24 -11.97
N GLY A 62 -9.26 11.39 -11.30
CA GLY A 62 -10.21 12.48 -11.57
C GLY A 62 -9.61 13.87 -11.33
N ALA A 63 -8.66 14.00 -10.43
CA ALA A 63 -7.89 15.21 -10.16
C ALA A 63 -6.68 15.39 -11.12
N GLY A 64 -6.48 14.48 -12.09
CA GLY A 64 -5.39 14.55 -13.07
C GLY A 64 -4.06 13.99 -12.56
N ALA A 65 -4.03 13.31 -11.42
CA ALA A 65 -2.80 12.71 -10.90
C ALA A 65 -2.41 11.44 -11.68
N SER A 66 -1.11 11.26 -11.88
CA SER A 66 -0.57 10.03 -12.45
C SER A 66 -0.62 8.91 -11.41
N CYS A 67 -1.33 7.83 -11.73
CA CYS A 67 -1.56 6.73 -10.80
C CYS A 67 -1.23 5.39 -11.46
N ARG A 68 -0.56 4.54 -10.71
CA ARG A 68 -0.24 3.18 -11.12
C ARG A 68 -0.80 2.16 -10.12
N ARG A 69 -1.47 1.13 -10.63
CA ARG A 69 -1.92 -0.01 -9.85
C ARG A 69 -1.27 -1.28 -10.36
N LEU A 70 -0.73 -2.07 -9.46
CA LEU A 70 -0.06 -3.34 -9.74
C LEU A 70 -0.50 -4.37 -8.70
N HIS A 71 -0.65 -5.61 -9.10
CA HIS A 71 -0.64 -6.71 -8.14
C HIS A 71 0.78 -6.91 -7.61
N PHE A 72 0.89 -7.30 -6.35
CA PHE A 72 2.19 -7.47 -5.70
C PHE A 72 3.10 -8.43 -6.47
N HIS A 73 2.57 -9.55 -6.97
CA HIS A 73 3.36 -10.50 -7.76
C HIS A 73 3.88 -9.91 -9.08
N GLU A 74 3.10 -9.07 -9.76
CA GLU A 74 3.53 -8.39 -10.99
C GLU A 74 4.70 -7.42 -10.72
N LEU A 75 4.62 -6.71 -9.58
CA LEU A 75 5.71 -5.85 -9.12
C LEU A 75 6.97 -6.65 -8.87
N MET A 76 6.87 -7.81 -8.19
CA MET A 76 8.02 -8.66 -7.88
C MET A 76 8.62 -9.27 -9.14
N GLU A 77 7.81 -9.75 -10.09
CA GLU A 77 8.30 -10.20 -11.39
C GLU A 77 9.03 -9.08 -12.17
N HIS A 78 8.47 -7.88 -12.15
CA HIS A 78 9.12 -6.72 -12.75
C HIS A 78 10.46 -6.43 -12.07
N ALA A 79 10.49 -6.40 -10.74
CA ALA A 79 11.71 -6.17 -9.96
C ALA A 79 12.79 -7.20 -10.29
N HIS A 80 12.45 -8.50 -10.28
CA HIS A 80 13.39 -9.56 -10.62
C HIS A 80 13.94 -9.40 -12.05
N ARG A 81 13.10 -9.10 -13.05
CA ARG A 81 13.56 -8.83 -14.42
C ARG A 81 14.54 -7.65 -14.50
N GLN A 82 14.28 -6.57 -13.72
CA GLN A 82 15.20 -5.41 -13.70
C GLN A 82 16.50 -5.72 -12.96
N MET A 83 16.44 -6.50 -11.89
CA MET A 83 17.62 -6.93 -11.14
C MET A 83 18.54 -7.84 -11.99
N HIS A 84 17.99 -8.67 -12.86
CA HIS A 84 18.79 -9.41 -13.86
C HIS A 84 19.55 -8.48 -14.80
N LYS A 85 19.05 -7.26 -15.03
CA LYS A 85 19.75 -6.18 -15.76
C LYS A 85 20.67 -5.34 -14.86
N LYS A 86 21.00 -5.86 -13.66
CA LYS A 86 21.86 -5.21 -12.64
C LYS A 86 21.29 -3.91 -12.07
N ARG A 87 19.97 -3.71 -12.12
CA ARG A 87 19.31 -2.58 -11.46
C ARG A 87 19.11 -2.87 -9.98
N ALA A 88 19.35 -1.89 -9.13
CA ALA A 88 19.09 -2.02 -7.69
C ALA A 88 17.61 -1.77 -7.36
N PRO A 89 17.01 -2.44 -6.34
CA PRO A 89 15.62 -2.24 -5.97
C PRO A 89 15.22 -0.78 -5.71
N PRO A 90 16.03 0.06 -5.05
CA PRO A 90 15.69 1.49 -4.88
C PRO A 90 15.57 2.26 -6.19
N GLU A 91 16.38 1.92 -7.20
CA GLU A 91 16.32 2.56 -8.52
C GLU A 91 15.02 2.19 -9.25
N ILE A 92 14.58 0.93 -9.10
CA ILE A 92 13.30 0.46 -9.66
C ILE A 92 12.13 1.21 -9.00
N GLY A 93 12.21 1.41 -7.67
CA GLY A 93 11.23 2.21 -6.94
C GLY A 93 11.21 3.67 -7.38
N ALA A 94 12.36 4.28 -7.60
CA ALA A 94 12.48 5.64 -8.10
C ALA A 94 11.91 5.81 -9.51
N ASP A 95 12.07 4.81 -10.39
CA ASP A 95 11.44 4.82 -11.72
C ASP A 95 9.90 4.80 -11.62
N LEU A 96 9.35 3.97 -10.72
CA LEU A 96 7.91 3.98 -10.46
C LEU A 96 7.41 5.34 -9.96
N ALA A 97 8.17 5.99 -9.10
CA ALA A 97 7.86 7.33 -8.61
C ALA A 97 7.96 8.40 -9.70
N ALA A 98 8.86 8.24 -10.66
CA ALA A 98 8.94 9.12 -11.82
C ALA A 98 7.75 8.97 -12.77
N GLU A 99 7.17 7.77 -12.84
CA GLU A 99 6.01 7.47 -13.69
C GLU A 99 4.66 7.84 -13.04
N ALA A 100 4.56 7.75 -11.71
CA ALA A 100 3.30 7.92 -11.00
C ALA A 100 3.49 8.59 -9.64
N SER A 101 2.63 9.55 -9.33
CA SER A 101 2.56 10.21 -8.02
C SER A 101 1.84 9.35 -6.97
N LEU A 102 1.03 8.38 -7.41
CA LEU A 102 0.40 7.36 -6.57
C LEU A 102 0.66 5.96 -7.12
N VAL A 103 1.25 5.11 -6.28
CA VAL A 103 1.46 3.68 -6.58
C VAL A 103 0.59 2.85 -5.64
N CYS A 104 -0.33 2.09 -6.22
CA CYS A 104 -1.20 1.16 -5.51
C CYS A 104 -0.73 -0.27 -5.73
N LEU A 105 -0.51 -1.01 -4.63
CA LEU A 105 -0.10 -2.41 -4.64
C LEU A 105 -1.20 -3.27 -4.05
N ASP A 106 -1.81 -4.08 -4.87
CA ASP A 106 -2.90 -4.95 -4.45
C ASP A 106 -2.39 -6.32 -4.00
N GLU A 107 -3.05 -6.87 -2.98
CA GLU A 107 -2.82 -8.24 -2.50
C GLU A 107 -1.35 -8.53 -2.08
N MET A 108 -0.76 -7.66 -1.26
CA MET A 108 0.59 -7.87 -0.77
C MET A 108 0.68 -9.17 0.05
N ALA A 109 1.42 -10.13 -0.45
CA ALA A 109 1.67 -11.42 0.17
C ALA A 109 3.09 -11.89 -0.16
N LEU A 110 3.89 -12.16 0.88
CA LEU A 110 5.25 -12.67 0.70
C LEU A 110 5.24 -14.20 0.69
N THR A 111 5.69 -14.78 -0.41
CA THR A 111 5.87 -16.23 -0.58
C THR A 111 7.34 -16.65 -0.50
N ASP A 112 8.26 -15.73 -0.71
CA ASP A 112 9.70 -15.89 -0.57
C ASP A 112 10.27 -14.79 0.34
N ILE A 113 11.15 -15.18 1.27
CA ILE A 113 11.78 -14.22 2.20
C ILE A 113 12.71 -13.23 1.47
N ALA A 114 13.32 -13.63 0.36
CA ALA A 114 14.14 -12.74 -0.44
C ALA A 114 13.34 -11.54 -0.96
N ASP A 115 12.06 -11.75 -1.26
CA ASP A 115 11.15 -10.69 -1.71
C ASP A 115 10.92 -9.63 -0.63
N ALA A 116 11.01 -9.99 0.66
CA ALA A 116 10.90 -9.03 1.75
C ALA A 116 11.98 -7.95 1.70
N ALA A 117 13.23 -8.35 1.46
CA ALA A 117 14.34 -7.40 1.33
C ALA A 117 14.22 -6.55 0.06
N ILE A 118 13.79 -7.15 -1.05
CA ILE A 118 13.61 -6.46 -2.32
C ILE A 118 12.50 -5.42 -2.22
N VAL A 119 11.30 -5.82 -1.75
CA VAL A 119 10.15 -4.91 -1.65
C VAL A 119 10.40 -3.78 -0.67
N THR A 120 11.08 -4.04 0.45
CA THR A 120 11.46 -3.01 1.42
C THR A 120 12.24 -1.89 0.75
N ARG A 121 13.30 -2.22 0.02
CA ARG A 121 14.16 -1.25 -0.64
C ARG A 121 13.49 -0.60 -1.86
N LEU A 122 12.64 -1.34 -2.55
CA LEU A 122 11.88 -0.83 -3.69
C LEU A 122 10.86 0.21 -3.25
N LEU A 123 10.05 -0.07 -2.21
CA LEU A 123 9.10 0.88 -1.66
C LEU A 123 9.79 2.09 -1.04
N GLU A 124 10.93 1.89 -0.39
CA GLU A 124 11.76 2.99 0.10
C GLU A 124 12.19 3.93 -1.04
N GLY A 125 12.64 3.38 -2.16
CA GLY A 125 12.98 4.13 -3.37
C GLY A 125 11.78 4.88 -3.96
N CYS A 126 10.62 4.25 -3.97
CA CYS A 126 9.36 4.83 -4.45
C CYS A 126 8.94 6.05 -3.61
N VAL A 127 8.91 5.91 -2.28
CA VAL A 127 8.57 7.01 -1.37
C VAL A 127 9.62 8.12 -1.40
N SER A 128 10.92 7.77 -1.46
CA SER A 128 12.01 8.74 -1.58
C SER A 128 11.96 9.51 -2.90
N GLY A 129 11.46 8.89 -3.97
CA GLY A 129 11.19 9.53 -5.25
C GLY A 129 9.97 10.44 -5.26
N GLY A 130 9.23 10.53 -4.16
CA GLY A 130 8.10 11.44 -3.97
C GLY A 130 6.72 10.84 -4.21
N ALA A 131 6.60 9.59 -4.66
CA ALA A 131 5.32 8.94 -4.82
C ALA A 131 4.70 8.56 -3.48
N ALA A 132 3.39 8.63 -3.39
CA ALA A 132 2.63 7.99 -2.32
C ALA A 132 2.41 6.51 -2.66
N VAL A 133 2.42 5.65 -1.63
CA VAL A 133 2.23 4.21 -1.79
C VAL A 133 1.04 3.74 -0.95
N VAL A 134 0.08 3.08 -1.59
CA VAL A 134 -1.04 2.43 -0.89
C VAL A 134 -1.01 0.94 -1.20
N THR A 135 -1.02 0.12 -0.15
CA THR A 135 -1.03 -1.34 -0.32
C THR A 135 -2.21 -1.97 0.39
N THR A 136 -2.70 -3.07 -0.15
CA THR A 136 -3.68 -3.95 0.50
C THR A 136 -3.06 -5.29 0.84
N SER A 137 -3.43 -5.86 1.98
CA SER A 137 -3.00 -7.19 2.41
C SER A 137 -4.06 -7.86 3.30
N ASN A 138 -4.07 -9.19 3.34
CA ASN A 138 -4.87 -9.93 4.31
C ASN A 138 -4.14 -10.13 5.66
N ARG A 139 -2.91 -9.65 5.77
CA ARG A 139 -2.06 -9.81 6.97
C ARG A 139 -1.46 -8.49 7.39
N ARG A 140 -1.22 -8.36 8.69
CA ARG A 140 -0.39 -7.26 9.22
C ARG A 140 1.03 -7.33 8.66
N PRO A 141 1.76 -6.21 8.58
CA PRO A 141 3.16 -6.25 8.14
C PRO A 141 4.01 -7.25 8.93
N GLU A 142 3.79 -7.31 10.25
CA GLU A 142 4.50 -8.23 11.15
C GLU A 142 4.16 -9.71 10.91
N GLU A 143 3.05 -10.01 10.26
CA GLU A 143 2.58 -11.36 9.97
C GLU A 143 2.91 -11.81 8.53
N LEU A 144 3.51 -10.95 7.73
CA LEU A 144 3.97 -11.32 6.41
C LEU A 144 5.01 -12.46 6.51
N TYR A 145 4.92 -13.41 5.59
CA TYR A 145 5.77 -14.60 5.58
C TYR A 145 5.69 -15.40 6.90
N TRP A 146 4.48 -15.55 7.44
CA TRP A 146 4.22 -16.28 8.68
C TRP A 146 4.75 -17.72 8.58
N ASN A 147 5.44 -18.18 9.63
CA ASN A 147 6.14 -19.47 9.68
C ASN A 147 7.27 -19.65 8.66
N GLY A 148 7.71 -18.61 7.98
CA GLY A 148 8.82 -18.66 7.04
C GLY A 148 10.19 -18.66 7.71
N LEU A 149 11.15 -19.31 7.08
CA LEU A 149 12.54 -19.36 7.53
C LEU A 149 13.18 -17.97 7.45
N ASN A 150 13.98 -17.58 8.45
CA ASN A 150 14.67 -16.28 8.56
C ASN A 150 13.74 -15.05 8.55
N ARG A 151 12.47 -15.22 8.83
CA ARG A 151 11.48 -14.15 8.92
C ARG A 151 11.91 -13.03 9.88
N HIS A 152 12.48 -13.40 11.03
CA HIS A 152 12.95 -12.48 12.06
C HIS A 152 14.11 -11.56 11.61
N VAL A 153 14.73 -11.84 10.47
CA VAL A 153 15.82 -11.02 9.92
C VAL A 153 15.26 -9.89 9.04
N TYR A 154 14.24 -10.17 8.24
CA TYR A 154 13.80 -9.25 7.17
C TYR A 154 12.48 -8.52 7.47
N ILE A 155 11.53 -9.18 8.15
CA ILE A 155 10.23 -8.57 8.43
C ILE A 155 10.33 -7.36 9.37
N PRO A 156 11.14 -7.36 10.44
CA PRO A 156 11.32 -6.16 11.26
C PRO A 156 11.82 -4.95 10.46
N GLY A 157 12.74 -5.15 9.54
CA GLY A 157 13.25 -4.10 8.67
C GLY A 157 12.18 -3.52 7.74
N PHE A 158 11.25 -4.35 7.25
CA PHE A 158 10.10 -3.90 6.49
C PHE A 158 9.17 -3.03 7.34
N CYS A 159 8.80 -3.49 8.54
CA CYS A 159 7.94 -2.74 9.46
C CYS A 159 8.58 -1.39 9.87
N GLU A 160 9.88 -1.40 10.18
CA GLU A 160 10.63 -0.18 10.50
C GLU A 160 10.64 0.80 9.31
N MET A 161 10.84 0.31 8.10
CA MET A 161 10.80 1.14 6.89
C MET A 161 9.45 1.82 6.72
N LEU A 162 8.32 1.10 6.90
CA LEU A 162 6.99 1.68 6.83
C LEU A 162 6.85 2.86 7.81
N GLY A 163 7.19 2.66 9.09
CA GLY A 163 7.13 3.69 10.12
C GLY A 163 8.03 4.89 9.82
N ARG A 164 9.30 4.63 9.50
CA ARG A 164 10.30 5.66 9.21
C ARG A 164 9.93 6.51 7.98
N ARG A 165 9.27 5.91 6.98
CA ARG A 165 8.84 6.60 5.75
C ARG A 165 7.47 7.24 5.86
N GLY A 166 6.80 7.13 7.01
CA GLY A 166 5.49 7.74 7.22
C GLY A 166 4.36 7.03 6.47
N VAL A 167 4.48 5.71 6.28
CA VAL A 167 3.39 4.86 5.80
C VAL A 167 2.56 4.41 7.00
N VAL A 168 1.29 4.77 7.01
CA VAL A 168 0.35 4.40 8.08
C VAL A 168 -0.12 2.97 7.89
N VAL A 169 -0.03 2.15 8.93
CA VAL A 169 -0.61 0.80 8.94
C VAL A 169 -2.01 0.88 9.54
N HIS A 170 -3.01 0.45 8.79
CA HIS A 170 -4.42 0.53 9.20
C HIS A 170 -5.13 -0.82 9.04
N GLU A 171 -5.79 -1.26 10.11
CA GLU A 171 -6.57 -2.49 10.14
C GLU A 171 -8.02 -2.22 9.77
N LEU A 172 -8.59 -3.09 8.94
CA LEU A 172 -10.02 -3.14 8.62
C LEU A 172 -10.61 -4.45 9.13
N GLN A 173 -11.82 -4.38 9.67
CA GLN A 173 -12.57 -5.55 10.14
C GLN A 173 -13.53 -6.03 9.05
N ALA A 174 -13.95 -7.30 9.09
CA ALA A 174 -15.01 -7.80 8.23
C ALA A 174 -16.37 -7.22 8.67
N GLU A 175 -17.26 -6.96 7.71
CA GLU A 175 -18.64 -6.59 8.04
C GLU A 175 -19.27 -7.73 8.86
N GLY A 176 -19.66 -7.42 10.11
CA GLY A 176 -20.34 -8.36 11.00
C GLY A 176 -19.60 -8.76 12.29
N ASP A 177 -18.33 -8.37 12.48
CA ASP A 177 -17.55 -8.64 13.70
C ASP A 177 -17.69 -7.52 14.77
N THR A 178 -18.82 -6.89 14.83
CA THR A 178 -19.17 -6.01 15.97
C THR A 178 -19.91 -6.84 17.02
N ASP A 179 -19.15 -7.38 17.99
CA ASP A 179 -19.69 -7.80 19.28
C ASP A 179 -20.20 -6.60 20.10
#